data_d338d104dc9e01eac718ea1f64b263a8
#
_entry.id   d338d104dc9e01eac718ea1f64b263a8
#
_cell.length_a   1.000
_cell.length_b   1.000
_cell.length_c   1.000
_cell.angle_alpha   90.00
_cell.angle_beta   90.00
_cell.angle_gamma   90.00
#
_symmetry.space_group_name_H-M   'P 1'
#
loop_
_entity.id
_entity.type
_entity.pdbx_description
1 polymer ?
#
loop_
_entity_poly.entity_id
_entity_poly.type
_entity_poly.pdbx_seq_one_letter_code
_entity_poly.pdbx_strand_id
1 'polypeptide(L)'
;MTSLTFYGGVNEIGGNKILVEDEDTPLFLDFGMSFSLANQYFDEFMQPRKCNGIVDLLEFGLLPNLEGLYRCDYLEHCQLVSGDTPKVDGVLLSHAHMDHSSYIHYLREDIPIHCSQASKDIMQALDETGSTGTCELISLKESFKTYIGSKGVESKLQGEKTKKPRSYNVVEGIFDAGGLDVEALPVSHSLEGATAYILHTSAGPVVYTGDFRFHGYKRDETRKFVERAAQVEPVAMICEGTRVNSTQSDSEERVKEVAKERVAKTDGLVVANFPVRDTDRMQSFFEVARQTDRTLVINLKQAYLLELFSKSGIGTPRIDDEDIRIYIPRKTWGVYRDDRFSEKIQREDYDYWEREFLDHPNAVTAQDIKESQSEYIFRCDFFELKELIDIKPEAGSCYIRSVCEPFDLEMELDLKKIENWLTHFGLYPYTQIHASGHLNYDEIKEVVDTIRPKVLIPVHTQHPEVFKNFHDDVILPRVGAAVNI
;
A
#
# COMPACT_ATOMS: atom_id res chain seq x y z
N MET A 1 3.93 32.95 -5.72
CA MET A 1 5.29 32.33 -5.70
C MET A 1 5.12 30.91 -5.24
N THR A 2 5.65 29.97 -6.00
CA THR A 2 5.51 28.53 -5.69
C THR A 2 6.74 28.02 -4.95
N SER A 3 6.56 27.31 -3.85
CA SER A 3 7.65 26.65 -3.12
C SER A 3 7.32 25.17 -2.83
N LEU A 4 8.37 24.34 -2.76
CA LEU A 4 8.30 22.91 -2.46
C LEU A 4 9.17 22.63 -1.23
N THR A 5 8.58 22.10 -0.16
CA THR A 5 9.33 21.71 1.04
C THR A 5 9.20 20.21 1.26
N PHE A 6 10.33 19.52 1.32
CA PHE A 6 10.40 18.06 1.40
C PHE A 6 10.59 17.61 2.86
N TYR A 7 9.61 16.90 3.42
CA TYR A 7 9.68 16.35 4.78
C TYR A 7 9.92 14.82 4.80
N GLY A 8 10.11 14.20 3.63
CA GLY A 8 10.43 12.80 3.45
C GLY A 8 10.57 12.45 1.97
N GLY A 9 10.97 11.21 1.66
CA GLY A 9 11.29 10.79 0.29
C GLY A 9 12.64 11.31 -0.21
N VAL A 10 13.50 11.81 0.67
CA VAL A 10 14.79 12.44 0.35
C VAL A 10 15.93 11.51 0.71
N ASN A 11 16.71 11.07 -0.29
CA ASN A 11 17.79 10.08 -0.13
C ASN A 11 17.34 8.76 0.50
N GLU A 12 16.06 8.42 0.34
CA GLU A 12 15.45 7.20 0.84
C GLU A 12 14.37 6.71 -0.12
N ILE A 13 14.01 5.44 -0.03
CA ILE A 13 12.85 4.88 -0.70
C ILE A 13 11.66 5.00 0.25
N GLY A 14 10.57 5.62 -0.20
CA GLY A 14 9.37 5.83 0.58
C GLY A 14 9.42 7.04 1.53
N GLY A 15 8.39 7.17 2.36
CA GLY A 15 8.26 8.24 3.33
C GLY A 15 7.84 9.59 2.74
N ASN A 16 7.28 9.59 1.55
CA ASN A 16 6.93 10.82 0.83
C ASN A 16 6.00 11.72 1.63
N LYS A 17 6.45 12.95 1.84
CA LYS A 17 5.73 14.07 2.46
C LYS A 17 6.28 15.36 1.87
N ILE A 18 5.62 15.89 0.83
CA ILE A 18 6.11 17.05 0.11
C ILE A 18 5.05 18.15 0.19
N LEU A 19 5.37 19.24 0.86
CA LEU A 19 4.51 20.42 0.96
C LEU A 19 4.72 21.31 -0.27
N VAL A 20 3.66 21.54 -1.02
CA VAL A 20 3.58 22.53 -2.09
C VAL A 20 2.86 23.73 -1.53
N GLU A 21 3.46 24.91 -1.61
CA GLU A 21 2.82 26.17 -1.26
C GLU A 21 2.79 27.05 -2.51
N ASP A 22 1.59 27.33 -3.02
CA ASP A 22 1.39 28.24 -4.14
C ASP A 22 0.44 29.37 -3.72
N GLU A 23 0.95 30.60 -3.67
CA GLU A 23 0.23 31.76 -3.12
C GLU A 23 -0.27 31.46 -1.69
N ASP A 24 -1.59 31.33 -1.52
CA ASP A 24 -2.23 31.05 -0.23
C ASP A 24 -2.74 29.59 -0.12
N THR A 25 -2.39 28.73 -1.08
CA THR A 25 -2.84 27.32 -1.15
C THR A 25 -1.71 26.35 -0.79
N PRO A 26 -1.64 25.84 0.45
CA PRO A 26 -0.70 24.79 0.85
C PRO A 26 -1.34 23.40 0.68
N LEU A 27 -0.65 22.49 -0.02
CA LEU A 27 -1.06 21.10 -0.24
C LEU A 27 0.08 20.14 0.05
N PHE A 28 -0.20 18.97 0.63
CA PHE A 28 0.77 17.89 0.66
C PHE A 28 0.61 16.95 -0.54
N LEU A 29 1.75 16.54 -1.11
CA LEU A 29 1.84 15.38 -1.99
C LEU A 29 2.27 14.21 -1.12
N ASP A 30 1.39 13.23 -0.94
CA ASP A 30 1.49 12.10 -0.04
C ASP A 30 1.73 12.47 1.45
N PHE A 31 1.51 11.50 2.34
CA PHE A 31 1.80 11.64 3.76
C PHE A 31 2.11 10.26 4.37
N GLY A 32 3.26 9.72 3.98
CA GLY A 32 3.66 8.34 4.24
C GLY A 32 4.70 8.16 5.33
N MET A 33 4.91 6.90 5.69
CA MET A 33 5.91 6.47 6.66
C MET A 33 7.28 6.30 5.99
N SER A 34 8.33 6.83 6.58
CA SER A 34 9.71 6.48 6.23
C SER A 34 10.09 5.18 6.95
N PHE A 35 10.21 4.09 6.21
CA PHE A 35 10.66 2.81 6.78
C PHE A 35 12.12 2.88 7.22
N SER A 36 12.98 3.47 6.38
CA SER A 36 14.41 3.57 6.66
C SER A 36 14.72 4.34 7.95
N LEU A 37 13.99 5.46 8.17
CA LEU A 37 14.16 6.26 9.38
C LEU A 37 13.46 5.61 10.58
N ALA A 38 12.27 5.02 10.40
CA ALA A 38 11.56 4.33 11.47
C ALA A 38 12.38 3.15 12.01
N ASN A 39 12.97 2.33 11.15
CA ASN A 39 13.79 1.17 11.51
C ASN A 39 15.10 1.52 12.24
N GLN A 40 15.49 2.81 12.26
CA GLN A 40 16.61 3.25 13.09
C GLN A 40 16.26 3.36 14.57
N TYR A 41 14.97 3.53 14.91
CA TYR A 41 14.52 3.83 16.27
C TYR A 41 13.47 2.85 16.80
N PHE A 42 12.75 2.17 15.91
CA PHE A 42 11.65 1.27 16.24
C PHE A 42 11.83 -0.08 15.58
N ASP A 43 11.31 -1.14 16.21
CA ASP A 43 11.30 -2.52 15.72
C ASP A 43 10.04 -3.26 16.18
N GLU A 44 9.97 -4.58 15.97
CA GLU A 44 8.84 -5.41 16.39
C GLU A 44 8.50 -5.29 17.87
N PHE A 45 9.50 -5.09 18.73
CA PHE A 45 9.35 -5.06 20.20
C PHE A 45 9.39 -3.65 20.79
N MET A 46 9.95 -2.69 20.07
CA MET A 46 10.05 -1.30 20.47
C MET A 46 9.26 -0.39 19.53
N GLN A 47 7.94 -0.35 19.73
CA GLN A 47 7.02 0.46 18.94
C GLN A 47 6.79 1.85 19.56
N PRO A 48 6.43 2.87 18.76
CA PRO A 48 5.96 4.14 19.27
C PRO A 48 4.79 3.94 20.25
N ARG A 49 4.66 4.81 21.23
CA ARG A 49 3.54 4.75 22.20
C ARG A 49 2.21 4.92 21.47
N LYS A 50 1.22 4.14 21.85
CA LYS A 50 -0.13 4.26 21.26
C LYS A 50 -0.77 5.59 21.68
N CYS A 51 -1.56 6.19 20.81
CA CYS A 51 -2.33 7.41 20.98
C CYS A 51 -1.46 8.67 21.15
N ASN A 52 -0.64 8.77 22.18
CA ASN A 52 0.28 9.89 22.40
C ASN A 52 1.68 9.67 21.80
N GLY A 53 1.86 8.62 21.01
CA GLY A 53 3.12 8.33 20.33
C GLY A 53 3.49 9.30 19.22
N ILE A 54 2.63 10.26 18.90
CA ILE A 54 2.96 11.34 17.96
C ILE A 54 4.23 12.10 18.35
N VAL A 55 4.48 12.29 19.67
CA VAL A 55 5.71 12.93 20.18
C VAL A 55 6.95 12.10 19.86
N ASP A 56 6.83 10.76 19.91
CA ASP A 56 7.93 9.86 19.58
C ASP A 56 8.33 10.01 18.12
N LEU A 57 7.35 10.19 17.24
CA LEU A 57 7.57 10.38 15.81
C LEU A 57 8.09 11.79 15.47
N LEU A 58 7.61 12.81 16.18
CA LEU A 58 8.09 14.19 16.02
C LEU A 58 9.54 14.32 16.51
N GLU A 59 9.90 13.67 17.62
CA GLU A 59 11.25 13.71 18.19
C GLU A 59 12.31 13.20 17.21
N PHE A 60 11.98 12.12 16.48
CA PHE A 60 12.89 11.52 15.50
C PHE A 60 12.71 12.04 14.07
N GLY A 61 11.89 13.08 13.87
CA GLY A 61 11.67 13.68 12.54
C GLY A 61 10.90 12.80 11.56
N LEU A 62 10.23 11.74 12.03
CA LEU A 62 9.33 10.91 11.21
C LEU A 62 8.09 11.68 10.76
N LEU A 63 7.64 12.63 11.58
CA LEU A 63 6.59 13.59 11.28
C LEU A 63 7.15 15.02 11.30
N PRO A 64 6.75 15.92 10.38
CA PRO A 64 7.12 17.32 10.42
C PRO A 64 6.45 18.04 11.61
N ASN A 65 7.21 18.87 12.33
CA ASN A 65 6.65 19.64 13.44
C ASN A 65 5.96 20.91 12.90
N LEU A 66 4.70 20.78 12.48
CA LEU A 66 3.89 21.85 11.90
C LEU A 66 2.59 22.00 12.71
N GLU A 67 2.35 23.21 13.22
CA GLU A 67 1.11 23.57 13.92
C GLU A 67 -0.08 23.49 12.95
N GLY A 68 -1.25 23.00 13.44
CA GLY A 68 -2.46 22.88 12.64
C GLY A 68 -2.52 21.65 11.74
N LEU A 69 -1.52 20.75 11.80
CA LEU A 69 -1.48 19.57 10.93
C LEU A 69 -2.11 18.32 11.56
N TYR A 70 -1.95 18.15 12.88
CA TYR A 70 -2.26 16.90 13.57
C TYR A 70 -3.55 16.93 14.38
N ARG A 71 -4.08 15.74 14.65
CA ARG A 71 -5.28 15.48 15.45
C ARG A 71 -5.16 16.09 16.84
N CYS A 72 -6.19 16.83 17.25
CA CYS A 72 -6.23 17.49 18.56
C CYS A 72 -6.16 16.48 19.72
N ASP A 73 -6.87 15.34 19.60
CA ASP A 73 -6.92 14.31 20.64
C ASP A 73 -5.55 13.65 20.91
N TYR A 74 -4.63 13.63 19.94
CA TYR A 74 -3.26 13.15 20.14
C TYR A 74 -2.34 14.21 20.75
N LEU A 75 -2.59 15.49 20.46
CA LEU A 75 -1.79 16.61 20.93
C LEU A 75 -2.17 17.06 22.35
N GLU A 76 -3.45 16.95 22.73
CA GLU A 76 -3.99 17.41 24.03
C GLU A 76 -3.20 16.91 25.22
N HIS A 77 -2.78 15.64 25.22
CA HIS A 77 -2.06 15.00 26.31
C HIS A 77 -0.53 15.15 26.21
N CYS A 78 -0.04 15.78 25.15
CA CYS A 78 1.39 15.96 24.89
C CYS A 78 1.87 17.39 25.10
N GLN A 79 1.01 18.29 25.57
CA GLN A 79 1.29 19.73 25.77
C GLN A 79 1.71 20.43 24.46
N LEU A 80 1.26 19.91 23.31
CA LEU A 80 1.46 20.52 22.01
C LEU A 80 0.23 21.29 21.59
N VAL A 81 0.43 22.36 20.82
CA VAL A 81 -0.65 23.20 20.30
C VAL A 81 -1.21 22.57 19.03
N SER A 82 -2.54 22.40 18.98
CA SER A 82 -3.20 21.81 17.82
C SER A 82 -3.44 22.81 16.68
N GLY A 83 -3.39 24.11 16.94
CA GLY A 83 -3.81 25.16 16.01
C GLY A 83 -5.34 25.23 15.84
N ASP A 84 -5.87 26.42 15.56
CA ASP A 84 -7.32 26.64 15.38
C ASP A 84 -7.80 26.20 13.99
N THR A 85 -6.94 26.34 12.97
CA THR A 85 -7.24 26.01 11.56
C THR A 85 -6.28 24.96 11.03
N PRO A 86 -6.70 24.18 10.00
CA PRO A 86 -5.78 23.29 9.29
C PRO A 86 -4.58 24.05 8.70
N LYS A 87 -3.39 23.42 8.79
CA LYS A 87 -2.15 23.96 8.18
C LYS A 87 -2.18 23.90 6.66
N VAL A 88 -2.92 22.94 6.09
CA VAL A 88 -2.98 22.66 4.65
C VAL A 88 -4.41 22.50 4.18
N ASP A 89 -4.66 22.83 2.91
CA ASP A 89 -5.96 22.73 2.26
C ASP A 89 -6.28 21.29 1.80
N GLY A 90 -5.29 20.41 1.80
CA GLY A 90 -5.49 18.99 1.48
C GLY A 90 -4.21 18.19 1.32
N VAL A 91 -4.42 16.89 1.10
CA VAL A 91 -3.38 15.94 0.71
C VAL A 91 -3.76 15.35 -0.65
N LEU A 92 -2.86 15.41 -1.63
CA LEU A 92 -2.97 14.71 -2.91
C LEU A 92 -2.26 13.37 -2.73
N LEU A 93 -3.02 12.30 -2.52
CA LEU A 93 -2.48 10.97 -2.29
C LEU A 93 -2.28 10.25 -3.63
N SER A 94 -1.03 9.91 -3.94
CA SER A 94 -0.70 9.20 -5.18
C SER A 94 -1.23 7.76 -5.17
N HIS A 95 -1.05 7.02 -4.08
CA HIS A 95 -1.54 5.65 -3.93
C HIS A 95 -1.49 5.17 -2.47
N ALA A 96 -2.04 3.99 -2.20
CA ALA A 96 -2.28 3.49 -0.85
C ALA A 96 -1.14 2.62 -0.26
N HIS A 97 0.10 2.68 -0.76
CA HIS A 97 1.23 2.09 -0.04
C HIS A 97 1.51 2.85 1.27
N MET A 98 2.05 2.14 2.25
CA MET A 98 2.25 2.69 3.60
C MET A 98 3.22 3.86 3.63
N ASP A 99 4.23 3.85 2.78
CA ASP A 99 5.23 4.90 2.62
C ASP A 99 4.72 6.15 1.88
N HIS A 100 3.46 6.13 1.43
CA HIS A 100 2.72 7.26 0.85
C HIS A 100 1.49 7.65 1.69
N SER A 101 0.86 6.73 2.43
CA SER A 101 -0.46 6.94 3.03
C SER A 101 -0.53 6.78 4.55
N SER A 102 0.34 5.99 5.19
CA SER A 102 0.08 5.51 6.56
C SER A 102 0.06 6.60 7.63
N TYR A 103 0.79 7.70 7.44
CA TYR A 103 0.79 8.81 8.40
C TYR A 103 -0.41 9.77 8.26
N ILE A 104 -1.30 9.56 7.27
CA ILE A 104 -2.64 10.15 7.23
C ILE A 104 -3.38 9.88 8.56
N HIS A 105 -3.10 8.75 9.21
CA HIS A 105 -3.59 8.41 10.55
C HIS A 105 -3.47 9.55 11.56
N TYR A 106 -2.38 10.32 11.51
CA TYR A 106 -2.08 11.40 12.47
C TYR A 106 -2.67 12.75 12.08
N LEU A 107 -3.12 12.92 10.83
CA LEU A 107 -3.67 14.19 10.35
C LEU A 107 -5.02 14.50 11.00
N ARG A 108 -5.34 15.80 11.07
CA ARG A 108 -6.68 16.30 11.44
C ARG A 108 -7.75 15.70 10.52
N GLU A 109 -8.93 15.48 11.07
CA GLU A 109 -10.06 14.92 10.31
C GLU A 109 -10.64 15.89 9.25
N ASP A 110 -10.42 17.19 9.43
CA ASP A 110 -10.91 18.26 8.53
C ASP A 110 -9.97 18.56 7.35
N ILE A 111 -8.78 17.98 7.31
CA ILE A 111 -7.90 18.03 6.14
C ILE A 111 -8.41 17.01 5.10
N PRO A 112 -8.89 17.48 3.91
CA PRO A 112 -9.37 16.58 2.87
C PRO A 112 -8.24 15.78 2.22
N ILE A 113 -8.52 14.50 1.94
CA ILE A 113 -7.63 13.61 1.20
C ILE A 113 -8.19 13.41 -0.20
N HIS A 114 -7.46 13.83 -1.21
CA HIS A 114 -7.79 13.65 -2.62
C HIS A 114 -7.08 12.41 -3.14
N CYS A 115 -7.81 11.41 -3.63
CA CYS A 115 -7.24 10.17 -4.14
C CYS A 115 -8.18 9.47 -5.13
N SER A 116 -7.68 8.43 -5.81
CA SER A 116 -8.53 7.55 -6.61
C SER A 116 -9.49 6.73 -5.74
N GLN A 117 -10.59 6.24 -6.32
CA GLN A 117 -11.52 5.35 -5.62
C GLN A 117 -10.82 4.07 -5.15
N ALA A 118 -9.94 3.49 -5.98
CA ALA A 118 -9.22 2.27 -5.60
C ALA A 118 -8.27 2.48 -4.42
N SER A 119 -7.54 3.59 -4.36
CA SER A 119 -6.72 3.94 -3.19
C SER A 119 -7.55 4.07 -1.92
N LYS A 120 -8.75 4.68 -2.01
CA LYS A 120 -9.68 4.77 -0.89
C LYS A 120 -10.17 3.40 -0.45
N ASP A 121 -10.54 2.51 -1.38
CA ASP A 121 -11.00 1.15 -1.08
C ASP A 121 -9.90 0.30 -0.42
N ILE A 122 -8.65 0.43 -0.88
CA ILE A 122 -7.50 -0.22 -0.26
C ILE A 122 -7.29 0.28 1.18
N MET A 123 -7.37 1.59 1.41
CA MET A 123 -7.26 2.15 2.77
C MET A 123 -8.43 1.72 3.65
N GLN A 124 -9.64 1.59 3.10
CA GLN A 124 -10.79 1.03 3.82
C GLN A 124 -10.55 -0.43 4.20
N ALA A 125 -10.05 -1.25 3.26
CA ALA A 125 -9.71 -2.63 3.56
C ALA A 125 -8.66 -2.73 4.68
N LEU A 126 -7.65 -1.85 4.69
CA LEU A 126 -6.65 -1.77 5.76
C LEU A 126 -7.27 -1.43 7.11
N ASP A 127 -8.16 -0.43 7.18
CA ASP A 127 -8.84 -0.01 8.40
C ASP A 127 -9.73 -1.10 8.98
N GLU A 128 -10.44 -1.83 8.13
CA GLU A 128 -11.47 -2.78 8.55
C GLU A 128 -10.92 -4.17 8.82
N THR A 129 -9.83 -4.58 8.11
CA THR A 129 -9.21 -5.89 8.26
C THR A 129 -7.89 -5.88 9.04
N GLY A 130 -7.38 -4.69 9.40
CA GLY A 130 -6.13 -4.52 10.12
C GLY A 130 -6.29 -4.64 11.63
N SER A 131 -5.24 -5.14 12.28
CA SER A 131 -5.14 -5.22 13.75
C SER A 131 -4.09 -4.27 14.34
N THR A 132 -3.42 -3.47 13.51
CA THR A 132 -2.32 -2.58 13.92
C THR A 132 -2.82 -1.21 14.38
N GLY A 133 -2.05 -0.54 15.24
CA GLY A 133 -2.42 0.73 15.87
C GLY A 133 -2.48 1.96 14.96
N THR A 134 -2.16 1.82 13.66
CA THR A 134 -2.15 2.89 12.63
C THR A 134 -3.22 2.67 11.56
N CYS A 135 -4.39 2.16 11.92
CA CYS A 135 -5.46 1.77 11.00
C CYS A 135 -6.64 2.76 11.01
N GLU A 136 -6.42 4.06 11.26
CA GLU A 136 -7.47 5.08 11.24
C GLU A 136 -7.31 5.98 10.01
N LEU A 137 -7.24 5.34 8.83
CA LEU A 137 -7.03 6.02 7.55
C LEU A 137 -8.34 6.61 7.01
N ILE A 138 -9.43 5.85 7.03
CA ILE A 138 -10.75 6.27 6.50
C ILE A 138 -11.63 6.89 7.60
N SER A 139 -11.52 6.37 8.82
CA SER A 139 -12.29 6.86 9.95
C SER A 139 -11.49 6.79 11.23
N LEU A 140 -11.61 7.81 12.06
CA LEU A 140 -10.92 7.86 13.33
C LEU A 140 -11.86 7.62 14.50
N LYS A 141 -11.28 7.15 15.61
CA LYS A 141 -11.91 7.13 16.93
C LYS A 141 -11.16 8.10 17.82
N GLU A 142 -11.85 8.87 18.62
CA GLU A 142 -11.20 9.67 19.67
C GLU A 142 -10.37 8.76 20.58
N SER A 143 -9.10 9.12 20.80
CA SER A 143 -8.16 8.26 21.51
C SER A 143 -8.47 8.13 22.99
N PHE A 144 -9.04 9.19 23.60
CA PHE A 144 -9.17 9.23 25.07
C PHE A 144 -10.14 10.33 25.52
N LYS A 145 -11.07 9.96 26.42
CA LYS A 145 -11.88 10.90 27.20
C LYS A 145 -11.98 10.44 28.65
N THR A 146 -12.07 11.39 29.59
CA THR A 146 -12.49 11.09 30.94
C THR A 146 -13.98 11.33 31.10
N TYR A 147 -14.60 10.62 32.05
CA TYR A 147 -16.00 10.83 32.42
C TYR A 147 -16.16 10.61 33.95
N ILE A 148 -17.12 11.28 34.51
CA ILE A 148 -17.49 11.07 35.95
C ILE A 148 -18.57 9.99 35.95
N GLY A 149 -18.21 8.82 36.51
CA GLY A 149 -19.15 7.71 36.72
C GLY A 149 -20.24 8.01 37.71
N SER A 150 -21.27 7.16 37.80
CA SER A 150 -22.42 7.29 38.72
C SER A 150 -22.06 7.38 40.20
N LYS A 151 -20.85 6.98 40.58
CA LYS A 151 -20.31 7.08 41.94
C LYS A 151 -19.48 8.35 42.20
N GLY A 152 -19.50 9.32 41.25
CA GLY A 152 -18.72 10.56 41.35
C GLY A 152 -17.20 10.36 41.18
N VAL A 153 -16.78 9.19 40.72
CA VAL A 153 -15.35 8.89 40.46
C VAL A 153 -15.06 9.16 39.02
N GLU A 154 -14.00 9.92 38.75
CA GLU A 154 -13.49 10.12 37.39
C GLU A 154 -12.93 8.80 36.85
N SER A 155 -13.33 8.42 35.68
CA SER A 155 -12.94 7.19 35.01
C SER A 155 -12.51 7.49 33.59
N LYS A 156 -11.57 6.68 33.08
CA LYS A 156 -11.05 6.76 31.72
C LYS A 156 -11.96 5.98 30.78
N LEU A 157 -12.45 6.64 29.75
CA LEU A 157 -13.06 5.99 28.58
C LEU A 157 -11.98 5.90 27.48
N GLN A 158 -11.69 4.71 27.04
CA GLN A 158 -10.74 4.51 25.96
C GLN A 158 -11.51 4.57 24.62
N GLY A 159 -11.47 5.75 24.01
CA GLY A 159 -12.06 6.01 22.70
C GLY A 159 -13.59 6.11 22.68
N GLU A 160 -14.11 6.81 21.71
CA GLU A 160 -15.53 6.73 21.36
C GLU A 160 -15.81 5.41 20.64
N LYS A 161 -16.99 4.84 20.91
CA LYS A 161 -17.46 3.66 20.17
C LYS A 161 -17.81 4.01 18.71
N THR A 162 -18.08 5.27 18.44
CA THR A 162 -18.49 5.78 17.13
C THR A 162 -17.26 6.28 16.38
N LYS A 163 -17.01 5.74 15.22
CA LYS A 163 -15.98 6.23 14.31
C LYS A 163 -16.47 7.52 13.63
N LYS A 164 -15.60 8.52 13.53
CA LYS A 164 -15.83 9.74 12.73
C LYS A 164 -15.17 9.53 11.36
N PRO A 165 -15.87 9.71 10.23
CA PRO A 165 -15.27 9.63 8.92
C PRO A 165 -14.29 10.79 8.72
N ARG A 166 -13.20 10.52 8.00
CA ARG A 166 -12.30 11.55 7.46
C ARG A 166 -12.89 12.13 6.18
N SER A 167 -12.46 13.34 5.83
CA SER A 167 -12.83 13.97 4.57
C SER A 167 -12.04 13.35 3.40
N TYR A 168 -12.73 12.67 2.50
CA TYR A 168 -12.17 12.09 1.29
C TYR A 168 -12.88 12.63 0.05
N ASN A 169 -12.08 13.13 -0.90
CA ASN A 169 -12.52 13.51 -2.23
C ASN A 169 -11.97 12.49 -3.23
N VAL A 170 -12.85 11.69 -3.80
CA VAL A 170 -12.46 10.81 -4.93
C VAL A 170 -12.33 11.68 -6.17
N VAL A 171 -11.14 11.68 -6.77
CA VAL A 171 -10.79 12.57 -7.88
C VAL A 171 -10.42 11.79 -9.14
N GLU A 172 -10.78 12.35 -10.28
CA GLU A 172 -10.43 11.87 -11.62
C GLU A 172 -10.41 13.09 -12.56
N GLY A 173 -9.40 13.15 -13.43
CA GLY A 173 -9.23 14.29 -14.35
C GLY A 173 -8.89 15.58 -13.62
N ILE A 174 -9.47 16.70 -14.06
CA ILE A 174 -9.19 18.04 -13.50
C ILE A 174 -10.15 18.34 -12.34
N PHE A 175 -9.60 18.81 -11.23
CA PHE A 175 -10.36 19.20 -10.04
C PHE A 175 -9.68 20.38 -9.31
N ASP A 176 -10.43 21.04 -8.45
CA ASP A 176 -9.94 22.10 -7.57
C ASP A 176 -9.49 21.50 -6.22
N ALA A 177 -8.28 21.87 -5.77
CA ALA A 177 -7.75 21.52 -4.47
C ALA A 177 -7.38 22.81 -3.72
N GLY A 178 -8.32 23.35 -2.93
CA GLY A 178 -8.10 24.56 -2.13
C GLY A 178 -7.90 25.84 -2.94
N GLY A 179 -8.38 25.89 -4.19
CA GLY A 179 -8.19 27.01 -5.12
C GLY A 179 -7.11 26.79 -6.17
N LEU A 180 -6.42 25.64 -6.13
CA LEU A 180 -5.44 25.23 -7.13
C LEU A 180 -6.03 24.18 -8.08
N ASP A 181 -5.97 24.43 -9.39
CA ASP A 181 -6.35 23.45 -10.40
C ASP A 181 -5.32 22.32 -10.46
N VAL A 182 -5.78 21.08 -10.34
CA VAL A 182 -4.96 19.86 -10.33
C VAL A 182 -5.53 18.85 -11.32
N GLU A 183 -4.67 18.21 -12.11
CA GLU A 183 -5.04 17.03 -12.92
C GLU A 183 -4.61 15.75 -12.18
N ALA A 184 -5.56 14.84 -11.94
CA ALA A 184 -5.30 13.48 -11.48
C ALA A 184 -5.25 12.54 -12.69
N LEU A 185 -4.12 11.90 -12.91
CA LEU A 185 -3.86 11.05 -14.07
C LEU A 185 -3.48 9.65 -13.59
N PRO A 186 -4.24 8.61 -13.97
CA PRO A 186 -3.92 7.25 -13.55
C PRO A 186 -2.59 6.79 -14.15
N VAL A 187 -1.84 6.02 -13.36
CA VAL A 187 -0.59 5.37 -13.77
C VAL A 187 -0.59 3.91 -13.36
N SER A 188 0.20 3.10 -14.04
CA SER A 188 0.42 1.70 -13.67
C SER A 188 1.42 1.63 -12.51
N HIS A 189 1.07 0.90 -11.48
CA HIS A 189 1.93 0.53 -10.36
C HIS A 189 1.52 -0.87 -9.86
N SER A 190 2.10 -1.38 -8.77
CA SER A 190 1.69 -2.66 -8.18
C SER A 190 0.35 -2.61 -7.46
N LEU A 191 -0.09 -1.42 -7.00
CA LEU A 191 -1.41 -1.18 -6.44
C LEU A 191 -2.36 -0.56 -7.47
N GLU A 192 -3.60 -1.00 -7.42
CA GLU A 192 -4.69 -0.39 -8.18
C GLU A 192 -4.92 1.06 -7.76
N GLY A 193 -5.18 1.94 -8.75
CA GLY A 193 -5.53 3.35 -8.52
C GLY A 193 -4.34 4.26 -8.23
N ALA A 194 -3.12 3.86 -8.57
CA ALA A 194 -1.98 4.76 -8.54
C ALA A 194 -2.19 5.95 -9.48
N THR A 195 -1.84 7.15 -9.02
CA THR A 195 -2.19 8.43 -9.64
C THR A 195 -0.99 9.37 -9.62
N ALA A 196 -0.65 9.92 -10.77
CA ALA A 196 0.26 11.07 -10.89
C ALA A 196 -0.55 12.37 -10.92
N TYR A 197 0.07 13.47 -10.51
CA TYR A 197 -0.60 14.76 -10.45
C TYR A 197 0.14 15.83 -11.27
N ILE A 198 -0.62 16.70 -11.94
CA ILE A 198 -0.14 17.95 -12.53
C ILE A 198 -0.82 19.11 -11.80
N LEU A 199 -0.03 19.92 -11.10
CA LEU A 199 -0.51 21.06 -10.34
C LEU A 199 -0.30 22.32 -11.20
N HIS A 200 -1.34 23.08 -11.51
CA HIS A 200 -1.28 24.31 -12.30
C HIS A 200 -0.96 25.50 -11.39
N THR A 201 0.29 25.60 -10.96
CA THR A 201 0.74 26.64 -10.02
C THR A 201 0.96 28.01 -10.69
N SER A 202 1.07 29.07 -9.87
CA SER A 202 1.36 30.42 -10.35
C SER A 202 2.73 30.55 -11.06
N ALA A 203 3.68 29.66 -10.76
CA ALA A 203 4.98 29.58 -11.45
C ALA A 203 4.91 28.81 -12.78
N GLY A 204 3.85 28.03 -13.00
CA GLY A 204 3.63 27.10 -14.12
C GLY A 204 3.34 25.67 -13.63
N PRO A 205 3.12 24.72 -14.56
CA PRO A 205 2.77 23.36 -14.18
C PRO A 205 3.90 22.65 -13.42
N VAL A 206 3.56 22.03 -12.30
CA VAL A 206 4.44 21.14 -11.52
C VAL A 206 3.90 19.71 -11.63
N VAL A 207 4.74 18.77 -12.05
CA VAL A 207 4.39 17.35 -12.19
C VAL A 207 4.90 16.58 -10.98
N TYR A 208 4.04 15.76 -10.38
CA TYR A 208 4.40 14.75 -9.39
C TYR A 208 4.04 13.37 -9.92
N THR A 209 5.04 12.50 -10.07
CA THR A 209 4.83 11.18 -10.69
C THR A 209 4.11 10.19 -9.75
N GLY A 210 4.23 10.36 -8.42
CA GLY A 210 4.02 9.23 -7.52
C GLY A 210 4.94 8.08 -7.94
N ASP A 211 4.52 6.85 -7.65
CA ASP A 211 5.22 5.64 -8.09
C ASP A 211 4.56 5.08 -9.35
N PHE A 212 5.36 4.67 -10.34
CA PHE A 212 4.83 4.27 -11.63
C PHE A 212 5.74 3.30 -12.40
N ARG A 213 5.14 2.58 -13.38
CA ARG A 213 5.87 1.63 -14.24
C ARG A 213 5.27 1.52 -15.64
N PHE A 214 6.05 0.96 -16.61
CA PHE A 214 5.59 0.66 -17.97
C PHE A 214 5.28 -0.82 -18.24
N HIS A 215 5.49 -1.70 -17.26
CA HIS A 215 5.47 -3.15 -17.47
C HIS A 215 4.36 -3.87 -16.64
N GLY A 216 3.36 -3.12 -16.15
CA GLY A 216 2.12 -3.64 -15.57
C GLY A 216 1.00 -3.79 -16.60
N TYR A 217 -0.17 -4.26 -16.17
CA TYR A 217 -1.35 -4.40 -17.04
C TYR A 217 -1.90 -3.06 -17.53
N LYS A 218 -1.72 -1.97 -16.76
CA LYS A 218 -2.20 -0.62 -17.07
C LYS A 218 -1.12 0.31 -17.65
N ARG A 219 -0.08 -0.23 -18.27
CA ARG A 219 1.03 0.54 -18.88
C ARG A 219 0.61 1.67 -19.80
N ASP A 220 -0.52 1.52 -20.50
CA ASP A 220 -1.02 2.55 -21.41
C ASP A 220 -1.53 3.79 -20.67
N GLU A 221 -1.96 3.67 -19.41
CA GLU A 221 -2.30 4.81 -18.56
C GLU A 221 -1.05 5.62 -18.23
N THR A 222 0.05 4.96 -17.85
CA THR A 222 1.34 5.64 -17.63
C THR A 222 1.84 6.35 -18.88
N ARG A 223 1.71 5.75 -20.07
CA ARG A 223 2.11 6.41 -21.32
C ARG A 223 1.29 7.66 -21.61
N LYS A 224 -0.03 7.61 -21.40
CA LYS A 224 -0.91 8.79 -21.52
C LYS A 224 -0.54 9.89 -20.53
N PHE A 225 -0.21 9.52 -19.28
CA PHE A 225 0.30 10.49 -18.30
C PHE A 225 1.57 11.16 -18.81
N VAL A 226 2.57 10.42 -19.27
CA VAL A 226 3.84 10.97 -19.77
C VAL A 226 3.60 11.91 -20.98
N GLU A 227 2.72 11.52 -21.90
CA GLU A 227 2.33 12.37 -23.05
C GLU A 227 1.65 13.67 -22.58
N ARG A 228 0.74 13.58 -21.59
CA ARG A 228 0.05 14.76 -21.04
C ARG A 228 1.02 15.68 -20.29
N ALA A 229 1.90 15.10 -19.47
CA ALA A 229 2.93 15.85 -18.75
C ALA A 229 3.90 16.59 -19.71
N ALA A 230 4.25 16.00 -20.85
CA ALA A 230 5.04 16.67 -21.88
C ALA A 230 4.30 17.87 -22.52
N GLN A 231 2.98 17.74 -22.74
CA GLN A 231 2.16 18.79 -23.37
C GLN A 231 2.04 20.04 -22.51
N VAL A 232 2.12 19.94 -21.18
CA VAL A 232 2.00 21.10 -20.28
C VAL A 232 3.32 21.87 -20.10
N GLU A 233 4.44 21.36 -20.62
CA GLU A 233 5.76 22.00 -20.53
C GLU A 233 6.12 22.36 -19.07
N PRO A 234 6.26 21.39 -18.15
CA PRO A 234 6.31 21.65 -16.72
C PRO A 234 7.55 22.45 -16.31
N VAL A 235 7.34 23.38 -15.39
CA VAL A 235 8.42 24.16 -14.76
C VAL A 235 9.23 23.30 -13.79
N ALA A 236 8.62 22.29 -13.18
CA ALA A 236 9.30 21.31 -12.35
C ALA A 236 8.64 19.94 -12.47
N MET A 237 9.46 18.88 -12.35
CA MET A 237 9.00 17.50 -12.22
C MET A 237 9.62 16.88 -10.97
N ILE A 238 8.77 16.44 -10.04
CA ILE A 238 9.12 15.66 -8.86
C ILE A 238 8.97 14.20 -9.27
N CYS A 239 10.07 13.47 -9.37
CA CYS A 239 10.11 12.12 -9.97
C CYS A 239 10.67 11.08 -9.00
N GLU A 240 9.97 9.94 -8.87
CA GLU A 240 10.47 8.79 -8.14
C GLU A 240 11.69 8.17 -8.83
N GLY A 241 12.52 7.49 -8.07
CA GLY A 241 13.72 6.85 -8.61
C GLY A 241 14.14 5.60 -7.84
N THR A 242 13.18 4.78 -7.43
CA THR A 242 13.44 3.56 -6.65
C THR A 242 14.47 2.64 -7.30
N ARG A 243 14.39 2.47 -8.62
CA ARG A 243 15.29 1.61 -9.40
C ARG A 243 16.17 2.38 -10.39
N VAL A 244 16.44 3.64 -10.12
CA VAL A 244 17.25 4.49 -11.00
C VAL A 244 18.70 3.97 -11.20
N ASN A 245 19.19 3.10 -10.33
CA ASN A 245 20.49 2.46 -10.41
C ASN A 245 20.47 1.07 -11.07
N SER A 246 19.33 0.61 -11.60
CA SER A 246 19.15 -0.72 -12.20
C SER A 246 18.67 -0.62 -13.64
N THR A 247 19.27 -1.40 -14.53
CA THR A 247 18.82 -1.58 -15.91
C THR A 247 18.06 -2.90 -16.11
N GLN A 248 17.83 -3.65 -15.02
CA GLN A 248 17.11 -4.92 -15.10
C GLN A 248 15.68 -4.69 -15.56
N SER A 249 15.31 -5.36 -16.65
CA SER A 249 13.94 -5.37 -17.17
C SER A 249 13.19 -6.60 -16.66
N ASP A 250 11.99 -6.37 -16.17
CA ASP A 250 11.03 -7.40 -15.74
C ASP A 250 9.62 -6.96 -16.19
N SER A 251 8.65 -7.89 -16.16
CA SER A 251 7.27 -7.57 -16.53
C SER A 251 6.28 -8.58 -15.94
N GLU A 252 5.02 -8.15 -15.79
CA GLU A 252 3.93 -9.05 -15.37
C GLU A 252 3.71 -10.17 -16.41
N GLU A 253 3.91 -9.92 -17.69
CA GLU A 253 3.92 -10.94 -18.74
C GLU A 253 4.95 -12.04 -18.43
N ARG A 254 6.17 -11.65 -18.09
CA ARG A 254 7.24 -12.61 -17.76
C ARG A 254 6.93 -13.40 -16.51
N VAL A 255 6.36 -12.75 -15.48
CA VAL A 255 5.87 -13.42 -14.27
C VAL A 255 4.86 -14.50 -14.64
N LYS A 256 3.86 -14.13 -15.46
CA LYS A 256 2.81 -15.06 -15.90
C LYS A 256 3.36 -16.25 -16.67
N GLU A 257 4.26 -16.03 -17.64
CA GLU A 257 4.88 -17.10 -18.43
C GLU A 257 5.63 -18.11 -17.55
N VAL A 258 6.52 -17.62 -16.68
CA VAL A 258 7.34 -18.48 -15.82
C VAL A 258 6.45 -19.21 -14.78
N ALA A 259 5.47 -18.51 -14.20
CA ALA A 259 4.51 -19.14 -13.29
C ALA A 259 3.73 -20.27 -14.01
N LYS A 260 3.21 -20.00 -15.22
CA LYS A 260 2.49 -21.00 -16.04
C LYS A 260 3.34 -22.23 -16.32
N GLU A 261 4.60 -22.04 -16.74
CA GLU A 261 5.51 -23.16 -16.99
C GLU A 261 5.75 -24.00 -15.73
N ARG A 262 5.88 -23.35 -14.57
CA ARG A 262 6.09 -24.05 -13.31
C ARG A 262 4.85 -24.79 -12.85
N VAL A 263 3.68 -24.14 -12.93
CA VAL A 263 2.37 -24.74 -12.57
C VAL A 263 2.07 -25.94 -13.44
N ALA A 264 2.28 -25.86 -14.76
CA ALA A 264 2.04 -26.96 -15.69
C ALA A 264 2.93 -28.20 -15.45
N LYS A 265 4.05 -28.05 -14.76
CA LYS A 265 4.99 -29.15 -14.41
C LYS A 265 4.79 -29.66 -12.98
N THR A 266 3.78 -29.19 -12.27
CA THR A 266 3.53 -29.50 -10.85
C THR A 266 2.32 -30.43 -10.75
N ASP A 267 2.52 -31.63 -10.26
CA ASP A 267 1.44 -32.63 -10.09
C ASP A 267 0.64 -32.39 -8.81
N GLY A 268 1.25 -31.86 -7.75
CA GLY A 268 0.63 -31.59 -6.46
C GLY A 268 0.17 -30.12 -6.31
N LEU A 269 0.18 -29.63 -5.08
CA LEU A 269 -0.20 -28.25 -4.74
C LEU A 269 0.81 -27.24 -5.28
N VAL A 270 0.32 -26.17 -5.89
CA VAL A 270 1.12 -24.98 -6.14
C VAL A 270 0.89 -23.99 -5.02
N VAL A 271 1.93 -23.68 -4.26
CA VAL A 271 1.89 -22.64 -3.24
C VAL A 271 2.52 -21.38 -3.81
N ALA A 272 1.79 -20.27 -3.86
CA ALA A 272 2.23 -19.03 -4.46
C ALA A 272 2.28 -17.89 -3.42
N ASN A 273 3.45 -17.28 -3.23
CA ASN A 273 3.59 -16.10 -2.37
C ASN A 273 3.62 -14.84 -3.23
N PHE A 274 2.61 -14.00 -3.06
CA PHE A 274 2.56 -12.66 -3.64
C PHE A 274 1.80 -11.70 -2.71
N PRO A 275 2.05 -10.37 -2.79
CA PRO A 275 1.44 -9.42 -1.89
C PRO A 275 -0.09 -9.41 -1.99
N VAL A 276 -0.78 -9.30 -0.85
CA VAL A 276 -2.26 -9.31 -0.76
C VAL A 276 -2.89 -8.24 -1.67
N ARG A 277 -2.23 -7.09 -1.81
CA ARG A 277 -2.78 -5.90 -2.48
C ARG A 277 -2.22 -5.67 -3.88
N ASP A 278 -1.24 -6.47 -4.31
CA ASP A 278 -0.71 -6.41 -5.67
C ASP A 278 -1.73 -7.04 -6.64
N THR A 279 -2.57 -6.19 -7.21
CA THR A 279 -3.67 -6.59 -8.09
C THR A 279 -3.19 -7.10 -9.44
N ASP A 280 -2.12 -6.54 -9.97
CA ASP A 280 -1.52 -7.01 -11.22
C ASP A 280 -0.95 -8.42 -11.04
N ARG A 281 -0.28 -8.68 -9.91
CA ARG A 281 0.25 -10.01 -9.60
C ARG A 281 -0.85 -11.02 -9.35
N MET A 282 -1.91 -10.62 -8.66
CA MET A 282 -3.09 -11.47 -8.47
C MET A 282 -3.74 -11.81 -9.82
N GLN A 283 -3.89 -10.82 -10.71
CA GLN A 283 -4.39 -11.05 -12.07
C GLN A 283 -3.51 -12.05 -12.84
N SER A 284 -2.18 -11.92 -12.73
CA SER A 284 -1.24 -12.85 -13.35
C SER A 284 -1.46 -14.30 -12.87
N PHE A 285 -1.59 -14.53 -11.55
CA PHE A 285 -1.85 -15.87 -11.00
C PHE A 285 -3.26 -16.38 -11.29
N PHE A 286 -4.26 -15.49 -11.35
CA PHE A 286 -5.62 -15.84 -11.75
C PHE A 286 -5.66 -16.34 -13.21
N GLU A 287 -4.99 -15.64 -14.13
CA GLU A 287 -4.90 -16.09 -15.52
C GLU A 287 -4.10 -17.39 -15.67
N VAL A 288 -3.03 -17.58 -14.88
CA VAL A 288 -2.28 -18.85 -14.85
C VAL A 288 -3.17 -19.98 -14.36
N ALA A 289 -3.96 -19.79 -13.30
CA ALA A 289 -4.89 -20.79 -12.79
C ALA A 289 -5.84 -21.26 -13.89
N ARG A 290 -6.52 -20.34 -14.55
CA ARG A 290 -7.44 -20.62 -15.68
C ARG A 290 -6.77 -21.35 -16.85
N GLN A 291 -5.54 -20.95 -17.19
CA GLN A 291 -4.79 -21.54 -18.32
C GLN A 291 -4.20 -22.92 -18.01
N THR A 292 -4.22 -23.35 -16.76
CA THR A 292 -3.69 -24.63 -16.30
C THR A 292 -4.75 -25.51 -15.63
N ASP A 293 -6.04 -25.18 -15.85
CA ASP A 293 -7.20 -25.89 -15.29
C ASP A 293 -7.12 -26.03 -13.76
N ARG A 294 -6.60 -24.99 -13.08
CA ARG A 294 -6.56 -24.89 -11.63
C ARG A 294 -7.38 -23.71 -11.13
N THR A 295 -7.65 -23.70 -9.84
CA THR A 295 -8.37 -22.62 -9.17
C THR A 295 -7.43 -21.84 -8.25
N LEU A 296 -7.49 -20.49 -8.30
CA LEU A 296 -6.72 -19.63 -7.41
C LEU A 296 -7.41 -19.54 -6.03
N VAL A 297 -6.71 -19.92 -4.99
CA VAL A 297 -7.18 -19.78 -3.60
C VAL A 297 -6.59 -18.52 -2.99
N ILE A 298 -7.43 -17.58 -2.61
CA ILE A 298 -7.07 -16.30 -2.00
C ILE A 298 -7.44 -16.28 -0.51
N ASN A 299 -6.82 -15.42 0.27
CA ASN A 299 -7.16 -15.25 1.68
C ASN A 299 -8.35 -14.30 1.91
N LEU A 300 -8.86 -14.24 3.14
CA LEU A 300 -9.99 -13.41 3.52
C LEU A 300 -9.75 -11.91 3.26
N LYS A 301 -8.53 -11.40 3.47
CA LYS A 301 -8.20 -9.98 3.22
C LYS A 301 -8.25 -9.63 1.73
N GLN A 302 -7.79 -10.53 0.87
CA GLN A 302 -7.94 -10.36 -0.58
C GLN A 302 -9.40 -10.43 -1.00
N ALA A 303 -10.16 -11.40 -0.47
CA ALA A 303 -11.59 -11.51 -0.74
C ALA A 303 -12.33 -10.22 -0.35
N TYR A 304 -12.02 -9.67 0.82
CA TYR A 304 -12.60 -8.41 1.29
C TYR A 304 -12.27 -7.22 0.35
N LEU A 305 -11.01 -7.11 -0.07
CA LEU A 305 -10.58 -6.07 -1.02
C LEU A 305 -11.29 -6.20 -2.37
N LEU A 306 -11.38 -7.42 -2.92
CA LEU A 306 -12.09 -7.68 -4.18
C LEU A 306 -13.58 -7.34 -4.09
N GLU A 307 -14.20 -7.58 -2.95
CA GLU A 307 -15.59 -7.21 -2.69
C GLU A 307 -15.79 -5.68 -2.69
N LEU A 308 -14.87 -4.93 -2.08
CA LEU A 308 -14.87 -3.47 -2.14
C LEU A 308 -14.69 -2.97 -3.58
N PHE A 309 -13.73 -3.50 -4.32
CA PHE A 309 -13.50 -3.14 -5.71
C PHE A 309 -14.70 -3.44 -6.60
N SER A 310 -15.34 -4.59 -6.41
CA SER A 310 -16.57 -4.95 -7.12
C SER A 310 -17.70 -3.93 -6.86
N LYS A 311 -17.89 -3.51 -5.58
CA LYS A 311 -18.89 -2.49 -5.21
C LYS A 311 -18.60 -1.12 -5.82
N SER A 312 -17.32 -0.78 -5.99
CA SER A 312 -16.87 0.47 -6.61
C SER A 312 -16.77 0.40 -8.15
N GLY A 313 -17.06 -0.73 -8.76
CA GLY A 313 -17.01 -0.91 -10.21
C GLY A 313 -15.60 -1.04 -10.79
N ILE A 314 -14.60 -1.35 -9.95
CA ILE A 314 -13.22 -1.56 -10.38
C ILE A 314 -13.07 -2.96 -10.97
N GLY A 315 -12.51 -3.02 -12.18
CA GLY A 315 -12.38 -4.25 -12.96
C GLY A 315 -11.23 -5.16 -12.48
N THR A 316 -11.52 -5.99 -11.47
CA THR A 316 -10.64 -7.04 -10.96
C THR A 316 -11.37 -8.39 -11.01
N PRO A 317 -10.68 -9.54 -10.82
CA PRO A 317 -11.35 -10.81 -10.58
C PRO A 317 -12.34 -10.70 -9.41
N ARG A 318 -13.47 -11.40 -9.51
CA ARG A 318 -14.54 -11.34 -8.51
C ARG A 318 -14.46 -12.57 -7.60
N ILE A 319 -14.89 -12.42 -6.35
CA ILE A 319 -14.91 -13.53 -5.40
C ILE A 319 -15.90 -14.65 -5.77
N ASP A 320 -16.89 -14.34 -6.62
CA ASP A 320 -17.87 -15.27 -7.14
C ASP A 320 -17.44 -15.96 -8.47
N ASP A 321 -16.25 -15.63 -9.02
CA ASP A 321 -15.69 -16.31 -10.19
C ASP A 321 -15.47 -17.81 -9.88
N GLU A 322 -15.75 -18.68 -10.85
CA GLU A 322 -15.60 -20.14 -10.72
C GLU A 322 -14.14 -20.58 -10.50
N ASP A 323 -13.18 -19.78 -10.96
CA ASP A 323 -11.74 -20.01 -10.83
C ASP A 323 -11.12 -19.36 -9.59
N ILE A 324 -11.96 -18.89 -8.63
CA ILE A 324 -11.52 -18.39 -7.34
C ILE A 324 -12.12 -19.19 -6.19
N ARG A 325 -11.31 -19.44 -5.15
CA ARG A 325 -11.75 -19.92 -3.84
C ARG A 325 -11.25 -19.02 -2.74
N ILE A 326 -12.02 -18.92 -1.67
CA ILE A 326 -11.73 -18.11 -0.48
C ILE A 326 -11.29 -19.06 0.63
N TYR A 327 -10.04 -18.96 1.04
CA TYR A 327 -9.50 -19.77 2.12
C TYR A 327 -9.99 -19.28 3.49
N ILE A 328 -10.63 -20.18 4.23
CA ILE A 328 -11.05 -19.98 5.62
C ILE A 328 -10.00 -20.60 6.53
N PRO A 329 -9.14 -19.79 7.18
CA PRO A 329 -8.08 -20.32 8.04
C PRO A 329 -8.64 -20.87 9.33
N ARG A 330 -7.97 -21.88 9.89
CA ARG A 330 -8.28 -22.36 11.23
C ARG A 330 -7.85 -21.31 12.26
N LYS A 331 -8.79 -20.78 13.02
CA LYS A 331 -8.55 -19.82 14.09
C LYS A 331 -8.77 -20.42 15.45
N THR A 332 -8.10 -19.90 16.45
CA THR A 332 -8.24 -20.14 17.90
C THR A 332 -8.53 -21.61 18.23
N TRP A 333 -9.80 -21.98 18.35
CA TRP A 333 -10.24 -23.33 18.74
C TRP A 333 -10.42 -24.27 17.55
N GLY A 334 -10.46 -23.78 16.32
CA GLY A 334 -10.59 -24.58 15.10
C GLY A 334 -11.92 -25.34 15.01
N VAL A 335 -13.00 -24.72 15.44
CA VAL A 335 -14.34 -25.33 15.52
C VAL A 335 -15.22 -25.05 14.29
N TYR A 336 -14.75 -24.31 13.33
CA TYR A 336 -15.48 -24.05 12.09
C TYR A 336 -15.71 -25.35 11.30
N ARG A 337 -16.95 -25.53 10.83
CA ARG A 337 -17.46 -26.78 10.19
C ARG A 337 -17.39 -28.02 11.09
N ASP A 338 -17.43 -27.85 12.42
CA ASP A 338 -17.52 -28.94 13.39
C ASP A 338 -18.95 -29.02 13.94
N ASP A 339 -19.72 -29.98 13.49
CA ASP A 339 -21.14 -30.17 13.83
C ASP A 339 -21.42 -30.41 15.33
N ARG A 340 -20.37 -30.64 16.12
CA ARG A 340 -20.49 -30.77 17.60
C ARG A 340 -20.76 -29.39 18.26
N PHE A 341 -20.52 -28.29 17.56
CA PHE A 341 -20.68 -26.94 18.06
C PHE A 341 -21.78 -26.19 17.31
N SER A 342 -22.51 -25.32 18.02
CA SER A 342 -23.52 -24.49 17.40
C SER A 342 -22.87 -23.50 16.41
N GLU A 343 -23.60 -23.07 15.38
CA GLU A 343 -23.16 -22.07 14.41
C GLU A 343 -22.62 -20.80 15.08
N LYS A 344 -23.26 -20.36 16.17
CA LYS A 344 -22.77 -19.20 16.94
C LYS A 344 -21.33 -19.41 17.41
N ILE A 345 -21.00 -20.56 18.01
CA ILE A 345 -19.66 -20.87 18.50
C ILE A 345 -18.67 -20.97 17.37
N GLN A 346 -19.04 -21.63 16.26
CA GLN A 346 -18.18 -21.76 15.08
C GLN A 346 -17.76 -20.39 14.49
N ARG A 347 -18.61 -19.36 14.62
CA ARG A 347 -18.36 -18.02 14.10
C ARG A 347 -17.67 -17.09 15.09
N GLU A 348 -17.66 -17.37 16.38
CA GLU A 348 -17.09 -16.48 17.41
C GLU A 348 -15.58 -16.25 17.26
N ASP A 349 -14.84 -17.20 16.67
CA ASP A 349 -13.40 -17.10 16.43
C ASP A 349 -13.04 -16.12 15.30
N TYR A 350 -14.02 -15.75 14.48
CA TYR A 350 -13.81 -14.89 13.32
C TYR A 350 -14.26 -13.46 13.61
N ASP A 351 -13.47 -12.50 13.12
CA ASP A 351 -13.81 -11.08 13.19
C ASP A 351 -15.08 -10.80 12.39
N TYR A 352 -15.77 -9.70 12.73
CA TYR A 352 -17.07 -9.37 12.13
C TYR A 352 -17.01 -9.32 10.59
N TRP A 353 -15.96 -8.72 10.03
CA TRP A 353 -15.76 -8.61 8.59
C TRP A 353 -15.46 -9.96 7.90
N GLU A 354 -14.91 -10.93 8.63
CA GLU A 354 -14.60 -12.28 8.08
C GLU A 354 -15.84 -13.15 7.97
N ARG A 355 -16.84 -12.89 8.83
CA ARG A 355 -18.03 -13.78 8.95
C ARG A 355 -18.89 -13.83 7.70
N GLU A 356 -18.85 -12.80 6.85
CA GLU A 356 -19.59 -12.80 5.59
C GLU A 356 -19.06 -13.84 4.58
N PHE A 357 -17.79 -14.20 4.69
CA PHE A 357 -17.17 -15.19 3.78
C PHE A 357 -17.32 -16.64 4.24
N LEU A 358 -17.71 -16.90 5.49
CA LEU A 358 -17.79 -18.26 6.04
C LEU A 358 -18.81 -19.13 5.28
N ASP A 359 -19.91 -18.56 4.82
CA ASP A 359 -20.97 -19.27 4.10
C ASP A 359 -20.89 -19.03 2.59
N HIS A 360 -19.82 -18.41 2.11
CA HIS A 360 -19.69 -18.15 0.68
C HIS A 360 -19.54 -19.48 -0.10
N PRO A 361 -20.21 -19.64 -1.28
CA PRO A 361 -20.13 -20.89 -2.05
C PRO A 361 -18.72 -21.28 -2.44
N ASN A 362 -17.82 -20.29 -2.60
CA ASN A 362 -16.42 -20.48 -2.94
C ASN A 362 -15.50 -20.65 -1.69
N ALA A 363 -16.05 -20.76 -0.47
CA ALA A 363 -15.27 -20.95 0.73
C ALA A 363 -14.67 -22.36 0.80
N VAL A 364 -13.35 -22.44 1.02
CA VAL A 364 -12.60 -23.68 1.20
C VAL A 364 -11.75 -23.65 2.47
N THR A 365 -11.53 -24.81 3.06
CA THR A 365 -10.69 -25.01 4.24
C THR A 365 -9.40 -25.75 3.89
N ALA A 366 -8.50 -25.91 4.85
CA ALA A 366 -7.30 -26.74 4.69
C ALA A 366 -7.65 -28.20 4.30
N GLN A 367 -8.77 -28.73 4.78
CA GLN A 367 -9.22 -30.10 4.46
C GLN A 367 -9.64 -30.21 2.98
N ASP A 368 -10.39 -29.22 2.47
CA ASP A 368 -10.82 -29.21 1.07
C ASP A 368 -9.60 -29.14 0.13
N ILE A 369 -8.60 -28.30 0.46
CA ILE A 369 -7.35 -28.22 -0.32
C ILE A 369 -6.56 -29.51 -0.25
N LYS A 370 -6.46 -30.12 0.93
CA LYS A 370 -5.72 -31.37 1.14
C LYS A 370 -6.27 -32.53 0.33
N GLU A 371 -7.58 -32.58 0.09
CA GLU A 371 -8.25 -33.65 -0.66
C GLU A 371 -8.05 -33.52 -2.18
N SER A 372 -7.75 -32.32 -2.70
CA SER A 372 -7.66 -32.05 -4.14
C SER A 372 -6.48 -31.12 -4.47
N GLN A 373 -5.28 -31.40 -3.95
CA GLN A 373 -4.12 -30.49 -4.03
C GLN A 373 -3.75 -30.07 -5.45
N SER A 374 -3.88 -30.96 -6.42
CA SER A 374 -3.58 -30.70 -7.83
C SER A 374 -4.53 -29.69 -8.51
N GLU A 375 -5.68 -29.42 -7.89
CA GLU A 375 -6.67 -28.48 -8.43
C GLU A 375 -6.40 -27.02 -8.06
N TYR A 376 -5.44 -26.75 -7.15
CA TYR A 376 -5.29 -25.44 -6.55
C TYR A 376 -3.93 -24.78 -6.80
N ILE A 377 -3.98 -23.45 -6.92
CA ILE A 377 -2.87 -22.52 -6.67
C ILE A 377 -3.23 -21.81 -5.36
N PHE A 378 -2.55 -22.17 -4.28
CA PHE A 378 -2.82 -21.64 -2.93
C PHE A 378 -1.92 -20.43 -2.64
N ARG A 379 -2.51 -19.27 -2.53
CA ARG A 379 -1.79 -18.06 -2.12
C ARG A 379 -1.42 -18.17 -0.64
N CYS A 380 -0.12 -18.04 -0.34
CA CYS A 380 0.41 -18.20 1.01
C CYS A 380 1.62 -17.31 1.21
N ASP A 381 1.51 -16.29 2.05
CA ASP A 381 2.64 -15.46 2.44
C ASP A 381 3.33 -15.97 3.71
N PHE A 382 4.33 -15.19 4.19
CA PHE A 382 5.10 -15.52 5.39
C PHE A 382 4.22 -15.81 6.62
N PHE A 383 3.19 -14.99 6.86
CA PHE A 383 2.32 -15.12 8.03
C PHE A 383 1.33 -16.29 7.94
N GLU A 384 1.15 -16.84 6.75
CA GLU A 384 0.24 -17.92 6.44
C GLU A 384 0.93 -19.28 6.32
N LEU A 385 2.28 -19.34 6.41
CA LEU A 385 3.02 -20.60 6.32
C LEU A 385 2.52 -21.69 7.30
N LYS A 386 1.94 -21.28 8.42
CA LYS A 386 1.33 -22.22 9.39
C LYS A 386 0.16 -23.03 8.82
N GLU A 387 -0.52 -22.53 7.79
CA GLU A 387 -1.62 -23.26 7.13
C GLU A 387 -1.13 -24.54 6.44
N LEU A 388 0.15 -24.59 6.05
CA LEU A 388 0.79 -25.79 5.49
C LEU A 388 0.82 -26.97 6.48
N ILE A 389 0.71 -26.71 7.79
CA ILE A 389 0.63 -27.74 8.83
C ILE A 389 -0.65 -28.58 8.67
N ASP A 390 -1.76 -27.92 8.35
CA ASP A 390 -3.07 -28.56 8.21
C ASP A 390 -3.26 -29.10 6.78
N ILE A 391 -2.80 -28.37 5.74
CA ILE A 391 -2.88 -28.77 4.33
C ILE A 391 -1.98 -29.96 4.04
N LYS A 392 -0.74 -29.98 4.55
CA LYS A 392 0.29 -31.00 4.33
C LYS A 392 0.56 -31.21 2.84
N PRO A 393 1.30 -30.31 2.17
CA PRO A 393 1.65 -30.47 0.76
C PRO A 393 2.20 -31.84 0.44
N GLU A 394 1.68 -32.48 -0.59
CA GLU A 394 2.10 -33.81 -1.04
C GLU A 394 3.34 -33.76 -1.93
N ALA A 395 3.98 -34.90 -2.14
CA ALA A 395 5.12 -35.01 -3.03
C ALA A 395 4.75 -34.54 -4.45
N GLY A 396 5.60 -33.74 -5.08
CA GLY A 396 5.32 -33.12 -6.38
C GLY A 396 4.71 -31.72 -6.28
N SER A 397 4.42 -31.23 -5.08
CA SER A 397 4.04 -29.81 -4.83
C SER A 397 5.22 -28.85 -5.06
N CYS A 398 4.94 -27.58 -5.29
CA CYS A 398 5.97 -26.56 -5.48
C CYS A 398 5.62 -25.25 -4.78
N TYR A 399 6.66 -24.41 -4.59
CA TYR A 399 6.51 -23.05 -4.10
C TYR A 399 7.03 -22.04 -5.13
N ILE A 400 6.23 -21.01 -5.38
CA ILE A 400 6.58 -19.87 -6.25
C ILE A 400 6.63 -18.63 -5.37
N ARG A 401 7.82 -18.04 -5.22
CA ARG A 401 8.04 -16.79 -4.51
C ARG A 401 7.97 -15.62 -5.50
N SER A 402 6.90 -14.84 -5.42
CA SER A 402 6.61 -13.74 -6.35
C SER A 402 6.56 -12.39 -5.61
N VAL A 403 7.58 -12.14 -4.81
CA VAL A 403 7.84 -10.90 -4.07
C VAL A 403 9.29 -10.49 -4.30
N CYS A 404 9.64 -9.23 -3.98
CA CYS A 404 11.00 -8.72 -4.14
C CYS A 404 12.02 -9.53 -3.34
N GLU A 405 13.29 -9.46 -3.76
CA GLU A 405 14.38 -9.96 -2.94
C GLU A 405 14.52 -9.14 -1.65
N PRO A 406 15.04 -9.74 -0.56
CA PRO A 406 15.32 -8.99 0.66
C PRO A 406 16.24 -7.80 0.37
N PHE A 407 15.92 -6.66 0.94
CA PHE A 407 16.70 -5.43 0.83
C PHE A 407 17.18 -4.92 2.21
N ASP A 408 16.83 -5.61 3.30
CA ASP A 408 17.32 -5.36 4.65
C ASP A 408 17.57 -6.68 5.42
N LEU A 409 18.20 -6.55 6.58
CA LEU A 409 18.60 -7.71 7.40
C LEU A 409 17.39 -8.46 7.99
N GLU A 410 16.28 -7.77 8.30
CA GLU A 410 15.08 -8.39 8.84
C GLU A 410 14.45 -9.29 7.79
N MET A 411 14.31 -8.80 6.56
CA MET A 411 13.81 -9.59 5.42
C MET A 411 14.73 -10.78 5.10
N GLU A 412 16.05 -10.67 5.27
CA GLU A 412 16.96 -11.80 5.12
C GLU A 412 16.72 -12.88 6.19
N LEU A 413 16.47 -12.47 7.44
CA LEU A 413 16.14 -13.39 8.53
C LEU A 413 14.82 -14.11 8.28
N ASP A 414 13.84 -13.37 7.79
CA ASP A 414 12.53 -13.94 7.44
C ASP A 414 12.64 -14.90 6.26
N LEU A 415 13.45 -14.59 5.25
CA LEU A 415 13.70 -15.52 4.14
C LEU A 415 14.29 -16.84 4.64
N LYS A 416 15.24 -16.82 5.60
CA LYS A 416 15.77 -18.05 6.22
C LYS A 416 14.69 -18.86 6.94
N LYS A 417 13.76 -18.19 7.62
CA LYS A 417 12.60 -18.88 8.24
C LYS A 417 11.72 -19.52 7.16
N ILE A 418 11.41 -18.78 6.09
CA ILE A 418 10.66 -19.32 4.94
C ILE A 418 11.35 -20.58 4.40
N GLU A 419 12.64 -20.52 4.12
CA GLU A 419 13.41 -21.66 3.58
C GLU A 419 13.38 -22.90 4.51
N ASN A 420 13.40 -22.70 5.83
CA ASN A 420 13.25 -23.79 6.81
C ASN A 420 11.84 -24.45 6.69
N TRP A 421 10.79 -23.64 6.58
CA TRP A 421 9.44 -24.15 6.38
C TRP A 421 9.30 -24.90 5.07
N LEU A 422 9.79 -24.31 3.96
CA LEU A 422 9.73 -24.94 2.64
C LEU A 422 10.51 -26.26 2.59
N THR A 423 11.68 -26.31 3.25
CA THR A 423 12.48 -27.54 3.35
C THR A 423 11.72 -28.62 4.12
N HIS A 424 11.09 -28.26 5.24
CA HIS A 424 10.32 -29.20 6.06
C HIS A 424 9.14 -29.81 5.28
N PHE A 425 8.46 -29.03 4.45
CA PHE A 425 7.32 -29.49 3.66
C PHE A 425 7.69 -30.01 2.25
N GLY A 426 8.99 -30.11 1.91
CA GLY A 426 9.43 -30.59 0.60
C GLY A 426 9.14 -29.62 -0.56
N LEU A 427 8.98 -28.34 -0.27
CA LEU A 427 8.71 -27.27 -1.23
C LEU A 427 9.97 -26.48 -1.65
N TYR A 428 11.12 -26.81 -1.10
CA TYR A 428 12.42 -26.23 -1.46
C TYR A 428 13.14 -27.18 -2.45
N PRO A 429 13.81 -26.68 -3.49
CA PRO A 429 13.99 -25.26 -3.83
C PRO A 429 12.74 -24.64 -4.45
N TYR A 430 12.55 -23.34 -4.19
CA TYR A 430 11.44 -22.58 -4.75
C TYR A 430 11.78 -21.90 -6.08
N THR A 431 10.78 -21.46 -6.82
CA THR A 431 10.94 -20.65 -8.02
C THR A 431 10.78 -19.17 -7.64
N GLN A 432 11.82 -18.35 -7.85
CA GLN A 432 11.77 -16.90 -7.66
C GLN A 432 11.35 -16.23 -8.96
N ILE A 433 10.26 -15.44 -8.94
CA ILE A 433 9.81 -14.61 -10.06
C ILE A 433 9.17 -13.33 -9.51
N HIS A 434 9.58 -12.19 -10.04
CA HIS A 434 9.04 -10.90 -9.58
C HIS A 434 9.13 -9.86 -10.71
N ALA A 435 8.18 -8.95 -10.75
CA ALA A 435 8.26 -7.71 -11.52
C ALA A 435 8.07 -6.56 -10.54
N SER A 436 8.94 -5.56 -10.64
CA SER A 436 8.93 -4.40 -9.77
C SER A 436 7.69 -3.51 -10.00
N GLY A 437 7.30 -2.73 -9.00
CA GLY A 437 6.31 -1.66 -9.14
C GLY A 437 6.84 -0.40 -9.80
N HIS A 438 8.15 -0.30 -10.07
CA HIS A 438 8.85 0.94 -10.41
C HIS A 438 9.62 0.84 -11.73
N LEU A 439 9.79 1.99 -12.40
CA LEU A 439 10.62 2.12 -13.58
C LEU A 439 12.11 1.85 -13.28
N ASN A 440 12.82 1.29 -14.26
CA ASN A 440 14.27 1.17 -14.22
C ASN A 440 14.99 2.42 -14.78
N TYR A 441 16.34 2.39 -14.80
CA TYR A 441 17.18 3.49 -15.30
C TYR A 441 16.79 3.98 -16.70
N ASP A 442 16.65 3.06 -17.64
CA ASP A 442 16.38 3.40 -19.06
C ASP A 442 14.97 3.97 -19.23
N GLU A 443 13.99 3.40 -18.51
CA GLU A 443 12.61 3.86 -18.54
C GLU A 443 12.45 5.25 -17.88
N ILE A 444 13.11 5.53 -16.74
CA ILE A 444 13.12 6.87 -16.12
C ILE A 444 13.74 7.88 -17.08
N LYS A 445 14.86 7.51 -17.72
CA LYS A 445 15.50 8.36 -18.71
C LYS A 445 14.54 8.68 -19.90
N GLU A 446 13.81 7.68 -20.42
CA GLU A 446 12.80 7.86 -21.45
C GLU A 446 11.72 8.88 -21.02
N VAL A 447 11.25 8.77 -19.79
CA VAL A 447 10.26 9.70 -19.20
C VAL A 447 10.80 11.12 -19.15
N VAL A 448 12.01 11.31 -18.60
CA VAL A 448 12.66 12.64 -18.49
C VAL A 448 12.88 13.26 -19.87
N ASP A 449 13.41 12.47 -20.82
CA ASP A 449 13.67 12.91 -22.21
C ASP A 449 12.37 13.28 -22.95
N THR A 450 11.24 12.67 -22.58
CA THR A 450 9.93 12.93 -23.19
C THR A 450 9.28 14.18 -22.60
N ILE A 451 9.21 14.28 -21.28
CA ILE A 451 8.53 15.38 -20.56
C ILE A 451 9.33 16.67 -20.63
N ARG A 452 10.66 16.62 -20.54
CA ARG A 452 11.57 17.77 -20.57
C ARG A 452 11.20 18.88 -19.61
N PRO A 453 11.11 18.61 -18.31
CA PRO A 453 10.81 19.66 -17.32
C PRO A 453 11.91 20.73 -17.33
N LYS A 454 11.63 21.95 -16.88
CA LYS A 454 12.71 22.94 -16.71
C LYS A 454 13.64 22.57 -15.54
N VAL A 455 13.07 22.00 -14.48
CA VAL A 455 13.80 21.50 -13.30
C VAL A 455 13.36 20.09 -12.98
N LEU A 456 14.32 19.21 -12.69
CA LEU A 456 14.08 17.84 -12.27
C LEU A 456 14.44 17.66 -10.80
N ILE A 457 13.50 17.12 -9.99
CA ILE A 457 13.66 16.93 -8.55
C ILE A 457 13.45 15.46 -8.21
N PRO A 458 14.54 14.71 -7.94
CA PRO A 458 14.42 13.30 -7.57
C PRO A 458 13.94 13.14 -6.14
N VAL A 459 12.98 12.21 -5.96
CA VAL A 459 12.46 11.75 -4.66
C VAL A 459 12.36 10.23 -4.66
N HIS A 460 12.05 9.64 -3.51
CA HIS A 460 11.81 8.20 -3.41
C HIS A 460 12.97 7.37 -4.00
N THR A 461 14.21 7.76 -3.69
CA THR A 461 15.42 7.13 -4.21
C THR A 461 16.59 7.27 -3.24
N GLN A 462 17.43 6.23 -3.17
CA GLN A 462 18.73 6.27 -2.48
C GLN A 462 19.86 6.81 -3.37
N HIS A 463 19.59 7.03 -4.67
CA HIS A 463 20.57 7.43 -5.68
C HIS A 463 20.14 8.69 -6.46
N PRO A 464 19.81 9.80 -5.79
CA PRO A 464 19.30 11.00 -6.46
C PRO A 464 20.34 11.64 -7.39
N GLU A 465 21.63 11.41 -7.16
CA GLU A 465 22.74 11.92 -7.99
C GLU A 465 22.71 11.35 -9.42
N VAL A 466 22.10 10.17 -9.64
CA VAL A 466 22.01 9.51 -10.95
C VAL A 466 21.15 10.35 -11.91
N PHE A 467 20.18 11.11 -11.41
CA PHE A 467 19.33 11.98 -12.22
C PHE A 467 20.08 13.07 -12.99
N LYS A 468 21.30 13.44 -12.52
CA LYS A 468 22.19 14.34 -13.27
C LYS A 468 22.68 13.78 -14.60
N ASN A 469 22.53 12.46 -14.82
CA ASN A 469 22.81 11.84 -16.11
C ASN A 469 21.64 12.02 -17.12
N PHE A 470 20.48 12.45 -16.64
CA PHE A 470 19.27 12.61 -17.44
C PHE A 470 18.94 14.05 -17.77
N HIS A 471 19.35 14.99 -16.90
CA HIS A 471 18.96 16.38 -17.02
C HIS A 471 20.04 17.33 -16.45
N ASP A 472 20.22 18.50 -17.07
CA ASP A 472 21.22 19.47 -16.65
C ASP A 472 20.82 20.21 -15.36
N ASP A 473 19.53 20.57 -15.24
CA ASP A 473 18.98 21.30 -14.09
C ASP A 473 18.30 20.33 -13.11
N VAL A 474 19.11 19.67 -12.28
CA VAL A 474 18.66 18.77 -11.20
C VAL A 474 18.82 19.42 -9.85
N ILE A 475 17.72 19.59 -9.11
CA ILE A 475 17.75 20.02 -7.72
C ILE A 475 17.65 18.81 -6.81
N LEU A 476 18.70 18.57 -6.03
CA LEU A 476 18.70 17.53 -4.99
C LEU A 476 18.07 18.13 -3.72
N PRO A 477 16.85 17.69 -3.31
CA PRO A 477 16.17 18.27 -2.17
C PRO A 477 16.89 17.96 -0.86
N ARG A 478 16.61 18.76 0.17
CA ARG A 478 17.04 18.51 1.55
C ARG A 478 15.82 18.56 2.46
N VAL A 479 15.78 17.66 3.44
CA VAL A 479 14.67 17.60 4.40
C VAL A 479 14.50 18.96 5.10
N GLY A 480 13.28 19.48 5.11
CA GLY A 480 12.90 20.75 5.73
C GLY A 480 13.36 22.03 5.01
N ALA A 481 14.06 21.89 3.86
CA ALA A 481 14.50 23.05 3.09
C ALA A 481 13.53 23.33 1.92
N ALA A 482 13.08 24.59 1.80
CA ALA A 482 12.23 25.02 0.70
C ALA A 482 13.02 25.18 -0.61
N VAL A 483 12.44 24.72 -1.70
CA VAL A 483 12.89 24.92 -3.08
C VAL A 483 11.88 25.86 -3.75
N ASN A 484 12.32 27.04 -4.18
CA ASN A 484 11.47 27.96 -4.93
C ASN A 484 11.52 27.61 -6.43
N ILE A 485 10.35 27.59 -7.06
CA ILE A 485 10.15 27.29 -8.47
C ILE A 485 9.83 28.57 -9.25
#